data_7bc50099797ed6faffb0441939cf4c43
#
_entry.id   7bc50099797ed6faffb0441939cf4c43
#
_cell.length_a   1.000
_cell.length_b   1.000
_cell.length_c   1.000
_cell.angle_alpha   90.00
_cell.angle_beta   90.00
_cell.angle_gamma   90.00
#
_symmetry.space_group_name_H-M   'P 1'
#
loop_
_entity.id
_entity.type
_entity.pdbx_description
1 polymer ?
#
loop_
_entity_poly.entity_id
_entity_poly.type
_entity_poly.pdbx_seq_one_letter_code
_entity_poly.pdbx_strand_id
1 'polypeptide(L)'
;KTSLNTDDRQQVENIITRLSSWTAPACFEESLTTHLDLPPKRLVLLAKAYWCACSYLITHLSHHDGNPVVSDDTAFVTETLELLDQLTEYEQTINNHLWPLIVVGTAATSLKSQEHIRSLLPQFNQALGPGSVKRAERFLEVAWRVDHNGEMYGRKIFKDRDALYQMFF
;
A
#
# COMPACT_ATOMS: atom_id res chain seq x y z
N LYS A 1 -17.06 -4.87 -20.63
CA LYS A 1 -16.63 -5.76 -19.52
C LYS A 1 -15.63 -6.73 -20.13
N THR A 2 -14.36 -6.44 -20.05
CA THR A 2 -13.29 -7.38 -20.44
C THR A 2 -13.10 -8.33 -19.26
N SER A 3 -13.63 -9.55 -19.38
CA SER A 3 -13.26 -10.62 -18.44
C SER A 3 -11.78 -10.93 -18.66
N LEU A 4 -11.03 -11.11 -17.57
CA LEU A 4 -9.67 -11.65 -17.64
C LEU A 4 -9.71 -12.96 -18.41
N ASN A 5 -8.76 -13.17 -19.31
CA ASN A 5 -8.63 -14.46 -19.98
C ASN A 5 -8.17 -15.53 -18.97
N THR A 6 -8.22 -16.80 -19.39
CA THR A 6 -7.88 -17.92 -18.51
C THR A 6 -6.43 -17.84 -18.03
N ASP A 7 -5.51 -17.40 -18.90
CA ASP A 7 -4.09 -17.29 -18.60
C ASP A 7 -3.82 -16.19 -17.57
N ASP A 8 -4.51 -15.05 -17.68
CA ASP A 8 -4.40 -13.95 -16.72
C ASP A 8 -4.90 -14.39 -15.33
N ARG A 9 -6.02 -15.15 -15.27
CA ARG A 9 -6.54 -15.70 -14.01
C ARG A 9 -5.53 -16.63 -13.34
N GLN A 10 -4.94 -17.54 -14.11
CA GLN A 10 -3.94 -18.47 -13.60
C GLN A 10 -2.70 -17.73 -13.08
N GLN A 11 -2.27 -16.68 -13.77
CA GLN A 11 -1.16 -15.85 -13.31
C GLN A 11 -1.47 -15.15 -11.98
N VAL A 12 -2.68 -14.59 -11.84
CA VAL A 12 -3.12 -13.96 -10.59
C VAL A 12 -3.16 -14.98 -9.44
N GLU A 13 -3.70 -16.17 -9.65
CA GLU A 13 -3.72 -17.23 -8.64
C GLU A 13 -2.31 -17.67 -8.21
N ASN A 14 -1.39 -17.77 -9.17
CA ASN A 14 0.02 -18.07 -8.88
C ASN A 14 0.67 -16.97 -8.04
N ILE A 15 0.40 -15.70 -8.33
CA ILE A 15 0.92 -14.57 -7.55
C ILE A 15 0.34 -14.60 -6.13
N ILE A 16 -0.97 -14.81 -5.98
CA ILE A 16 -1.63 -14.92 -4.66
C ILE A 16 -1.00 -16.06 -3.85
N THR A 17 -0.81 -17.23 -4.47
CA THR A 17 -0.20 -18.39 -3.80
C THR A 17 1.21 -18.08 -3.32
N ARG A 18 2.03 -17.45 -4.16
CA ARG A 18 3.40 -17.06 -3.81
C ARG A 18 3.44 -16.01 -2.70
N LEU A 19 2.55 -15.02 -2.73
CA LEU A 19 2.43 -14.03 -1.66
C LEU A 19 1.96 -14.67 -0.34
N SER A 20 0.98 -15.56 -0.40
CA SER A 20 0.45 -16.23 0.81
C SER A 20 1.48 -17.16 1.47
N SER A 21 2.41 -17.70 0.70
CA SER A 21 3.51 -18.53 1.20
C SER A 21 4.77 -17.73 1.55
N TRP A 22 4.78 -16.42 1.31
CA TRP A 22 5.95 -15.58 1.57
C TRP A 22 6.21 -15.45 3.06
N THR A 23 7.42 -15.78 3.46
CA THR A 23 7.96 -15.50 4.79
C THR A 23 9.23 -14.68 4.61
N ALA A 24 9.47 -13.75 5.54
CA ALA A 24 10.73 -13.00 5.52
C ALA A 24 11.90 -14.00 5.62
N PRO A 25 12.84 -14.00 4.67
CA PRO A 25 13.96 -14.95 4.70
C PRO A 25 14.78 -14.79 5.98
N ALA A 26 15.10 -15.88 6.65
CA ALA A 26 15.95 -15.85 7.85
C ALA A 26 17.34 -15.23 7.58
N CYS A 27 17.82 -15.31 6.33
CA CYS A 27 19.09 -14.70 5.91
C CYS A 27 19.06 -13.17 5.87
N PHE A 28 17.90 -12.52 5.95
CA PHE A 28 17.83 -11.05 6.10
C PHE A 28 18.42 -10.57 7.43
N GLU A 29 18.48 -11.45 8.43
CA GLU A 29 19.09 -11.11 9.72
C GLU A 29 20.63 -11.20 9.69
N GLU A 30 21.22 -12.05 8.87
CA GLU A 30 22.66 -12.32 8.89
C GLU A 30 23.46 -11.83 7.68
N SER A 31 22.92 -11.88 6.45
CA SER A 31 23.72 -11.68 5.23
C SER A 31 23.75 -10.25 4.71
N LEU A 32 22.80 -9.39 5.07
CA LEU A 32 22.72 -8.02 4.55
C LEU A 32 23.52 -7.00 5.36
N THR A 33 24.07 -7.40 6.51
CA THR A 33 24.90 -6.53 7.35
C THR A 33 26.24 -6.15 6.72
N THR A 34 26.68 -6.85 5.67
CA THR A 34 28.01 -6.66 5.08
C THR A 34 28.06 -5.70 3.90
N HIS A 35 26.92 -5.35 3.29
CA HIS A 35 26.90 -4.54 2.05
C HIS A 35 25.94 -3.35 2.04
N LEU A 36 25.05 -3.24 2.99
CA LEU A 36 24.12 -2.12 3.13
C LEU A 36 24.23 -1.61 4.56
N ASP A 37 24.52 -0.32 4.74
CA ASP A 37 24.52 0.36 6.04
C ASP A 37 23.11 0.44 6.70
N LEU A 38 22.23 -0.52 6.35
CA LEU A 38 20.86 -0.58 6.83
C LEU A 38 20.70 -1.69 7.87
N PRO A 39 20.09 -1.39 9.03
CA PRO A 39 19.78 -2.42 10.02
C PRO A 39 18.89 -3.52 9.40
N PRO A 40 19.21 -4.81 9.57
CA PRO A 40 18.42 -5.92 9.01
C PRO A 40 16.94 -5.85 9.35
N LYS A 41 16.62 -5.48 10.59
CA LYS A 41 15.25 -5.29 11.09
C LYS A 41 14.42 -4.36 10.21
N ARG A 42 15.04 -3.31 9.68
CA ARG A 42 14.38 -2.33 8.83
C ARG A 42 13.98 -2.88 7.47
N LEU A 43 14.85 -3.67 6.84
CA LEU A 43 14.54 -4.32 5.58
C LEU A 43 13.39 -5.32 5.72
N VAL A 44 13.35 -6.03 6.85
CA VAL A 44 12.23 -6.94 7.16
C VAL A 44 10.93 -6.17 7.33
N LEU A 45 10.93 -5.05 8.06
CA LEU A 45 9.74 -4.21 8.22
C LEU A 45 9.25 -3.65 6.88
N LEU A 46 10.18 -3.15 6.06
CA LEU A 46 9.87 -2.65 4.71
C LEU A 46 9.27 -3.75 3.84
N ALA A 47 9.89 -4.92 3.79
CA ALA A 47 9.39 -6.06 3.03
C ALA A 47 7.99 -6.49 3.50
N LYS A 48 7.72 -6.49 4.81
CA LYS A 48 6.38 -6.75 5.35
C LYS A 48 5.36 -5.70 4.93
N ALA A 49 5.70 -4.42 4.99
CA ALA A 49 4.80 -3.34 4.56
C ALA A 49 4.42 -3.47 3.07
N TYR A 50 5.41 -3.77 2.21
CA TYR A 50 5.15 -4.04 0.80
C TYR A 50 4.32 -5.31 0.59
N TRP A 51 4.60 -6.37 1.33
CA TRP A 51 3.83 -7.60 1.26
C TRP A 51 2.37 -7.38 1.63
N CYS A 52 2.10 -6.66 2.73
CA CYS A 52 0.74 -6.30 3.14
C CYS A 52 0.03 -5.52 2.02
N ALA A 53 0.68 -4.48 1.47
CA ALA A 53 0.11 -3.65 0.42
C ALA A 53 -0.17 -4.45 -0.88
N CYS A 54 0.77 -5.29 -1.34
CA CYS A 54 0.58 -6.14 -2.51
C CYS A 54 -0.54 -7.15 -2.29
N SER A 55 -0.56 -7.82 -1.15
CA SER A 55 -1.58 -8.82 -0.81
C SER A 55 -2.97 -8.18 -0.80
N TYR A 56 -3.10 -7.00 -0.19
CA TYR A 56 -4.35 -6.24 -0.18
C TYR A 56 -4.82 -5.92 -1.60
N LEU A 57 -3.96 -5.33 -2.43
CA LEU A 57 -4.33 -4.96 -3.80
C LEU A 57 -4.73 -6.17 -4.64
N ILE A 58 -3.96 -7.25 -4.59
CA ILE A 58 -4.25 -8.44 -5.39
C ILE A 58 -5.57 -9.05 -4.95
N THR A 59 -5.80 -9.20 -3.65
CA THR A 59 -7.05 -9.74 -3.12
C THR A 59 -8.25 -8.92 -3.61
N HIS A 60 -8.15 -7.59 -3.55
CA HIS A 60 -9.29 -6.73 -3.88
C HIS A 60 -9.44 -6.36 -5.35
N LEU A 61 -8.37 -6.38 -6.14
CA LEU A 61 -8.44 -6.11 -7.58
C LEU A 61 -8.80 -7.36 -8.39
N SER A 62 -8.49 -8.55 -7.88
CA SER A 62 -8.76 -9.83 -8.54
C SER A 62 -10.23 -10.26 -8.46
N HIS A 63 -10.92 -9.86 -7.39
CA HIS A 63 -12.35 -10.19 -7.25
C HIS A 63 -13.21 -9.32 -8.14
N HIS A 64 -13.45 -9.81 -9.37
CA HIS A 64 -14.23 -9.13 -10.42
C HIS A 64 -15.74 -9.38 -10.32
N ASP A 65 -16.18 -10.35 -9.54
CA ASP A 65 -17.55 -10.87 -9.56
C ASP A 65 -18.33 -10.40 -8.33
N GLY A 66 -18.72 -9.12 -8.31
CA GLY A 66 -19.94 -8.63 -7.62
C GLY A 66 -20.20 -8.95 -6.14
N ASN A 67 -19.48 -9.88 -5.56
CA ASN A 67 -19.51 -10.12 -4.13
C ASN A 67 -18.55 -9.15 -3.45
N PRO A 68 -19.06 -8.22 -2.62
CA PRO A 68 -18.19 -7.44 -1.76
C PRO A 68 -17.44 -8.45 -0.88
N VAL A 69 -16.13 -8.57 -1.07
CA VAL A 69 -15.30 -9.17 -0.03
C VAL A 69 -15.47 -8.24 1.16
N VAL A 70 -16.29 -8.64 2.11
CA VAL A 70 -16.37 -8.00 3.44
C VAL A 70 -15.07 -8.39 4.14
N SER A 71 -13.96 -7.85 3.66
CA SER A 71 -12.72 -7.91 4.41
C SER A 71 -12.79 -6.78 5.43
N ASP A 72 -12.46 -7.09 6.64
CA ASP A 72 -12.23 -6.06 7.66
C ASP A 72 -10.96 -5.29 7.28
N ASP A 73 -11.12 -4.29 6.39
CA ASP A 73 -10.03 -3.42 5.97
C ASP A 73 -9.37 -2.72 7.17
N THR A 74 -10.04 -2.69 8.32
CA THR A 74 -9.54 -2.08 9.55
C THR A 74 -8.30 -2.80 10.10
N ALA A 75 -8.29 -4.13 10.07
CA ALA A 75 -7.15 -4.91 10.52
C ALA A 75 -5.92 -4.65 9.62
N PHE A 76 -6.13 -4.69 8.30
CA PHE A 76 -5.07 -4.37 7.33
C PHE A 76 -4.52 -2.95 7.53
N VAL A 77 -5.41 -1.95 7.68
CA VAL A 77 -5.01 -0.55 7.89
C VAL A 77 -4.19 -0.41 9.17
N THR A 78 -4.65 -1.01 10.28
CA THR A 78 -3.98 -0.93 11.57
C THR A 78 -2.59 -1.57 11.51
N GLU A 79 -2.49 -2.81 11.03
CA GLU A 79 -1.23 -3.54 10.94
C GLU A 79 -0.22 -2.81 10.03
N THR A 80 -0.67 -2.33 8.87
CA THR A 80 0.23 -1.65 7.94
C THR A 80 0.69 -0.30 8.49
N LEU A 81 -0.16 0.47 9.15
CA LEU A 81 0.24 1.73 9.80
C LEU A 81 1.24 1.50 10.92
N GLU A 82 1.06 0.48 11.75
CA GLU A 82 2.03 0.11 12.80
C GLU A 82 3.42 -0.25 12.22
N LEU A 83 3.45 -0.93 11.07
CA LEU A 83 4.72 -1.21 10.38
C LEU A 83 5.36 0.07 9.83
N LEU A 84 4.55 0.97 9.27
CA LEU A 84 5.04 2.25 8.73
C LEU A 84 5.53 3.17 9.84
N ASP A 85 4.87 3.23 10.99
CA ASP A 85 5.32 4.01 12.15
C ASP A 85 6.70 3.53 12.63
N GLN A 86 6.90 2.22 12.74
CA GLN A 86 8.21 1.66 13.09
C GLN A 86 9.29 1.99 12.05
N LEU A 87 8.91 2.14 10.78
CA LEU A 87 9.84 2.50 9.70
C LEU A 87 10.20 3.98 9.70
N THR A 88 9.34 4.86 10.17
CA THR A 88 9.61 6.31 10.23
C THR A 88 10.68 6.67 11.26
N GLU A 89 10.97 5.79 12.23
CA GLU A 89 12.10 5.95 13.15
C GLU A 89 13.47 5.93 12.42
N TYR A 90 13.49 5.49 11.16
CA TYR A 90 14.70 5.35 10.37
C TYR A 90 14.72 6.35 9.20
N GLU A 91 15.31 7.51 9.38
CA GLU A 91 15.31 8.62 8.41
C GLU A 91 15.80 8.28 6.98
N GLN A 92 16.69 7.32 6.84
CA GLN A 92 17.40 7.06 5.57
C GLN A 92 16.62 6.31 4.47
N THR A 93 15.41 5.79 4.71
CA THR A 93 14.64 5.03 3.71
C THR A 93 13.20 5.52 3.52
N ILE A 94 12.94 6.73 3.90
CA ILE A 94 11.60 7.35 3.76
C ILE A 94 11.05 7.19 2.34
N ASN A 95 11.92 7.27 1.31
CA ASN A 95 11.52 7.16 -0.10
C ASN A 95 10.70 5.92 -0.45
N ASN A 96 10.99 4.79 0.20
CA ASN A 96 10.41 3.51 -0.17
C ASN A 96 9.06 3.22 0.53
N HIS A 97 8.65 4.05 1.49
CA HIS A 97 7.44 3.80 2.26
C HIS A 97 6.20 4.48 1.68
N LEU A 98 6.37 5.43 0.76
CA LEU A 98 5.25 6.19 0.21
C LEU A 98 4.22 5.29 -0.50
N TRP A 99 4.69 4.29 -1.25
CA TRP A 99 3.77 3.42 -1.96
C TRP A 99 2.89 2.55 -1.02
N PRO A 100 3.44 1.82 -0.02
CA PRO A 100 2.61 1.14 0.99
C PRO A 100 1.67 2.10 1.73
N LEU A 101 2.12 3.33 2.05
CA LEU A 101 1.28 4.35 2.69
C LEU A 101 0.09 4.75 1.80
N ILE A 102 0.29 4.88 0.50
CA ILE A 102 -0.79 5.19 -0.44
C ILE A 102 -1.78 4.05 -0.50
N VAL A 103 -1.30 2.81 -0.59
CA VAL A 103 -2.18 1.63 -0.66
C VAL A 103 -3.03 1.53 0.61
N VAL A 104 -2.41 1.61 1.80
CA VAL A 104 -3.17 1.58 3.06
C VAL A 104 -4.12 2.76 3.18
N GLY A 105 -3.71 3.93 2.67
CA GLY A 105 -4.54 5.11 2.64
C GLY A 105 -5.84 4.93 1.87
N THR A 106 -5.82 4.21 0.76
CA THR A 106 -7.04 3.93 -0.01
C THR A 106 -8.02 2.99 0.71
N ALA A 107 -7.54 2.24 1.71
CA ALA A 107 -8.34 1.37 2.56
C ALA A 107 -8.85 2.07 3.83
N ALA A 108 -8.28 3.22 4.19
CA ALA A 108 -8.56 3.92 5.44
C ALA A 108 -9.94 4.60 5.39
N THR A 109 -10.93 3.99 6.02
CA THR A 109 -12.31 4.49 6.11
C THR A 109 -12.54 5.42 7.31
N SER A 110 -11.76 5.26 8.40
CA SER A 110 -11.92 6.08 9.61
C SER A 110 -11.18 7.41 9.49
N LEU A 111 -11.79 8.48 9.98
CA LEU A 111 -11.14 9.81 10.06
C LEU A 111 -9.82 9.74 10.81
N LYS A 112 -9.75 8.96 11.90
CA LYS A 112 -8.53 8.78 12.69
C LYS A 112 -7.38 8.23 11.84
N SER A 113 -7.63 7.19 11.06
CA SER A 113 -6.62 6.60 10.17
C SER A 113 -6.20 7.57 9.05
N GLN A 114 -7.15 8.31 8.49
CA GLN A 114 -6.88 9.32 7.46
C GLN A 114 -6.03 10.48 8.01
N GLU A 115 -6.31 10.96 9.22
CA GLU A 115 -5.52 11.98 9.90
C GLU A 115 -4.10 11.49 10.21
N HIS A 116 -3.97 10.24 10.67
CA HIS A 116 -2.67 9.63 10.90
C HIS A 116 -1.86 9.58 9.59
N ILE A 117 -2.45 9.10 8.50
CA ILE A 117 -1.79 9.08 7.18
C ILE A 117 -1.37 10.49 6.74
N ARG A 118 -2.24 11.50 6.91
CA ARG A 118 -1.87 12.90 6.61
C ARG A 118 -0.67 13.38 7.44
N SER A 119 -0.55 12.94 8.69
CA SER A 119 0.58 13.30 9.55
C SER A 119 1.91 12.67 9.11
N LEU A 120 1.85 11.51 8.44
CA LEU A 120 3.04 10.84 7.90
C LEU A 120 3.54 11.43 6.59
N LEU A 121 2.63 11.93 5.72
CA LEU A 121 2.99 12.43 4.39
C LEU A 121 4.09 13.50 4.36
N PRO A 122 4.12 14.52 5.25
CA PRO A 122 5.17 15.54 5.25
C PRO A 122 6.58 15.00 5.43
N GLN A 123 6.74 13.84 6.06
CA GLN A 123 8.05 13.21 6.30
C GLN A 123 8.74 12.82 4.99
N PHE A 124 7.98 12.63 3.91
CA PHE A 124 8.50 12.30 2.58
C PHE A 124 8.99 13.52 1.79
N ASN A 125 8.71 14.74 2.26
CA ASN A 125 9.06 15.97 1.51
C ASN A 125 10.56 16.11 1.25
N GLN A 126 11.39 15.75 2.25
CA GLN A 126 12.84 15.88 2.14
C GLN A 126 13.41 14.91 1.09
N ALA A 127 12.84 13.72 1.03
CA ALA A 127 13.35 12.62 0.23
C ALA A 127 12.82 12.60 -1.21
N LEU A 128 11.52 12.92 -1.39
CA LEU A 128 10.83 12.82 -2.68
C LEU A 128 10.46 14.19 -3.28
N GLY A 129 10.65 15.24 -2.50
CA GLY A 129 10.26 16.60 -2.84
C GLY A 129 8.75 16.86 -2.65
N PRO A 130 8.39 18.14 -2.43
CA PRO A 130 7.02 18.53 -2.09
C PRO A 130 6.00 18.24 -3.18
N GLY A 131 6.43 18.17 -4.44
CA GLY A 131 5.53 17.85 -5.56
C GLY A 131 4.99 16.44 -5.50
N SER A 132 5.84 15.46 -5.17
CA SER A 132 5.43 14.05 -5.05
C SER A 132 4.48 13.83 -3.87
N VAL A 133 4.76 14.46 -2.74
CA VAL A 133 3.90 14.37 -1.56
C VAL A 133 2.54 15.02 -1.83
N LYS A 134 2.48 16.17 -2.47
CA LYS A 134 1.21 16.81 -2.87
C LYS A 134 0.40 15.96 -3.84
N ARG A 135 1.05 15.24 -4.77
CA ARG A 135 0.34 14.33 -5.67
C ARG A 135 -0.25 13.15 -4.90
N ALA A 136 0.51 12.55 -3.98
CA ALA A 136 0.04 11.47 -3.11
C ALA A 136 -1.14 11.94 -2.24
N GLU A 137 -1.06 13.11 -1.64
CA GLU A 137 -2.12 13.71 -0.85
C GLU A 137 -3.41 13.89 -1.68
N ARG A 138 -3.32 14.49 -2.86
CA ARG A 138 -4.47 14.65 -3.76
C ARG A 138 -5.07 13.31 -4.18
N PHE A 139 -4.24 12.32 -4.45
CA PHE A 139 -4.69 10.98 -4.78
C PHE A 139 -5.50 10.36 -3.64
N LEU A 140 -5.00 10.48 -2.40
CA LEU A 140 -5.71 9.99 -1.21
C LEU A 140 -6.99 10.78 -0.94
N GLU A 141 -6.99 12.09 -1.13
CA GLU A 141 -8.20 12.91 -1.01
C GLU A 141 -9.29 12.48 -2.01
N VAL A 142 -8.91 12.09 -3.23
CA VAL A 142 -9.86 11.51 -4.19
C VAL A 142 -10.36 10.15 -3.70
N ALA A 143 -9.48 9.30 -3.20
CA ALA A 143 -9.86 8.00 -2.64
C ALA A 143 -10.82 8.11 -1.46
N TRP A 144 -10.68 9.15 -0.64
CA TRP A 144 -11.53 9.39 0.54
C TRP A 144 -12.87 10.09 0.23
N ARG A 145 -13.11 10.47 -1.01
CA ARG A 145 -14.41 11.03 -1.39
C ARG A 145 -15.51 9.99 -1.26
N VAL A 146 -16.62 10.45 -0.72
CA VAL A 146 -17.84 9.66 -0.58
C VAL A 146 -18.76 10.00 -1.75
N ASP A 147 -19.31 8.99 -2.38
CA ASP A 147 -20.29 9.16 -3.46
C ASP A 147 -21.69 9.49 -2.92
N HIS A 148 -22.66 9.68 -3.82
CA HIS A 148 -24.05 9.97 -3.49
C HIS A 148 -24.76 8.84 -2.73
N ASN A 149 -24.19 7.62 -2.72
CA ASN A 149 -24.71 6.47 -1.97
C ASN A 149 -24.05 6.35 -0.58
N GLY A 150 -23.13 7.24 -0.22
CA GLY A 150 -22.38 7.16 1.03
C GLY A 150 -21.21 6.19 0.97
N GLU A 151 -20.84 5.68 -0.23
CA GLU A 151 -19.70 4.80 -0.40
C GLU A 151 -18.43 5.59 -0.72
N MET A 152 -17.36 5.26 -0.01
CA MET A 152 -16.04 5.85 -0.28
C MET A 152 -15.48 5.30 -1.59
N TYR A 153 -14.82 6.17 -2.39
CA TYR A 153 -14.19 5.76 -3.63
C TYR A 153 -13.07 4.71 -3.39
N GLY A 154 -12.25 4.95 -2.36
CA GLY A 154 -11.29 4.01 -1.80
C GLY A 154 -10.40 3.36 -2.85
N ARG A 155 -10.24 2.04 -2.74
CA ARG A 155 -9.41 1.25 -3.65
C ARG A 155 -9.88 1.24 -5.12
N LYS A 156 -11.11 1.66 -5.42
CA LYS A 156 -11.60 1.81 -6.81
C LYS A 156 -10.71 2.76 -7.62
N ILE A 157 -10.01 3.69 -6.94
CA ILE A 157 -9.08 4.65 -7.55
C ILE A 157 -7.95 3.96 -8.34
N PHE A 158 -7.53 2.74 -7.97
CA PHE A 158 -6.51 1.99 -8.73
C PHE A 158 -7.00 1.50 -10.10
N LYS A 159 -8.29 1.61 -10.38
CA LYS A 159 -8.88 1.34 -11.70
C LYS A 159 -9.09 2.62 -12.52
N ASP A 160 -8.88 3.78 -11.90
CA ASP A 160 -9.01 5.10 -12.53
C ASP A 160 -7.66 5.50 -13.15
N ARG A 161 -7.59 5.41 -14.49
CA ARG A 161 -6.36 5.72 -15.24
C ARG A 161 -5.94 7.17 -15.10
N ASP A 162 -6.90 8.11 -15.02
CA ASP A 162 -6.62 9.53 -14.92
C ASP A 162 -6.07 9.88 -13.54
N ALA A 163 -6.64 9.29 -12.47
CA ALA A 163 -6.15 9.44 -11.12
C ALA A 163 -4.72 8.87 -10.96
N LEU A 164 -4.46 7.69 -11.53
CA LEU A 164 -3.12 7.09 -11.53
C LEU A 164 -2.13 7.94 -12.33
N TYR A 165 -2.52 8.44 -13.50
CA TYR A 165 -1.66 9.32 -14.29
C TYR A 165 -1.26 10.57 -13.50
N GLN A 166 -2.22 11.26 -12.87
CA GLN A 166 -1.96 12.45 -12.07
C GLN A 166 -1.08 12.19 -10.84
N MET A 167 -1.06 10.94 -10.34
CA MET A 167 -0.20 10.55 -9.23
C MET A 167 1.26 10.40 -9.66
N PHE A 168 1.51 9.83 -10.83
CA PHE A 168 2.87 9.47 -11.25
C PHE A 168 3.55 10.51 -12.13
N PHE A 169 2.79 11.37 -12.81
CA PHE A 169 3.25 12.38 -13.76
C PHE A 169 2.73 13.78 -13.43
#